data_9c14146cb1f6414d27304c0dfa6ea5b0
#
_entry.id   9c14146cb1f6414d27304c0dfa6ea5b0
#
_cell.length_a   1.000
_cell.length_b   1.000
_cell.length_c   1.000
_cell.angle_alpha   90.00
_cell.angle_beta   90.00
_cell.angle_gamma   90.00
#
_symmetry.space_group_name_H-M   'P 1'
#
loop_
_entity.id
_entity.type
_entity.pdbx_description
1 polymer ?
#
loop_
_entity_poly.entity_id
_entity_poly.type
_entity_poly.pdbx_seq_one_letter_code
_entity_poly.pdbx_strand_id
1 'polypeptide(L)'
;FDRHIAALEDELEEGRTVEFNAMFMDRYLWNLQFGSSRIVPKKRASGAPIDGVVVSAGIPELDEAVALIESLQADGLPYVSFKPGTVDQIRQVVRIAKAVSPITIMVQVEGGEAGGHHSWEALDDLLAATYAEVRACDNLVLVAGGGIGTPERAADYISGQWAHAYGLPDMPVDGVLIGTAAMTAKEAHTSPEVKQLLVKTPGIPTDAKSDDVFAPQAAHWVPSGKSVGGMSSGLSHLHADIYELEN
;
A
#
# COMPACT_ATOMS: atom_id res chain seq x y z
N PHE A 1 4.57 18.69 -9.13
CA PHE A 1 4.46 17.53 -10.02
C PHE A 1 5.59 17.54 -11.05
N ASP A 2 5.69 18.55 -11.95
CA ASP A 2 6.70 18.60 -13.03
C ASP A 2 8.15 18.49 -12.54
N ARG A 3 8.49 19.14 -11.41
CA ARG A 3 9.84 19.01 -10.81
C ARG A 3 10.20 17.58 -10.40
N HIS A 4 9.24 16.84 -9.86
CA HIS A 4 9.47 15.44 -9.47
C HIS A 4 9.60 14.53 -10.69
N ILE A 5 8.81 14.79 -11.73
CA ILE A 5 8.94 14.03 -12.99
C ILE A 5 10.32 14.27 -13.62
N ALA A 6 10.77 15.54 -13.69
CA ALA A 6 12.10 15.84 -14.23
C ALA A 6 13.23 15.17 -13.41
N ALA A 7 13.12 15.15 -12.08
CA ALA A 7 14.09 14.44 -11.25
C ALA A 7 14.08 12.93 -11.49
N LEU A 8 12.89 12.32 -11.70
CA LEU A 8 12.80 10.91 -12.05
C LEU A 8 13.40 10.60 -13.42
N GLU A 9 13.19 11.47 -14.41
CA GLU A 9 13.78 11.34 -15.75
C GLU A 9 15.32 11.39 -15.70
N ASP A 10 15.88 12.20 -14.79
CA ASP A 10 17.34 12.32 -14.61
C ASP A 10 17.95 11.13 -13.84
N GLU A 11 17.22 10.50 -12.91
CA GLU A 11 17.73 9.48 -12.00
C GLU A 11 17.44 8.05 -12.43
N LEU A 12 16.36 7.83 -13.21
CA LEU A 12 15.99 6.49 -13.65
C LEU A 12 16.88 6.01 -14.80
N GLU A 13 17.31 4.76 -14.71
CA GLU A 13 17.95 4.07 -15.83
C GLU A 13 17.01 4.01 -17.04
N GLU A 14 17.57 4.00 -18.25
CA GLU A 14 16.81 3.91 -19.49
C GLU A 14 15.84 2.72 -19.48
N GLY A 15 14.58 2.98 -19.80
CA GLY A 15 13.51 1.98 -19.84
C GLY A 15 12.91 1.62 -18.48
N ARG A 16 13.37 2.25 -17.38
CA ARG A 16 12.73 2.10 -16.07
C ARG A 16 11.57 3.08 -15.91
N THR A 17 10.57 2.63 -15.18
CA THR A 17 9.33 3.37 -14.94
C THR A 17 8.94 3.32 -13.48
N VAL A 18 7.99 4.17 -13.11
CA VAL A 18 7.41 4.22 -11.76
C VAL A 18 5.89 4.17 -11.83
N GLU A 19 5.27 3.72 -10.74
CA GLU A 19 3.83 3.86 -10.54
C GLU A 19 3.51 5.18 -9.82
N PHE A 20 2.42 5.81 -10.21
CA PHE A 20 1.91 7.02 -9.57
C PHE A 20 0.89 6.66 -8.49
N ASN A 21 1.16 7.00 -7.23
CA ASN A 21 0.20 6.77 -6.15
C ASN A 21 -0.81 7.91 -6.07
N ALA A 22 -2.09 7.58 -6.14
CA ALA A 22 -3.21 8.51 -6.10
C ALA A 22 -4.21 8.17 -4.99
N MET A 23 -4.58 9.17 -4.20
CA MET A 23 -5.59 9.02 -3.14
C MET A 23 -6.99 9.17 -3.71
N PHE A 24 -7.73 8.07 -3.78
CA PHE A 24 -9.07 8.03 -4.39
C PHE A 24 -10.10 8.88 -3.61
N MET A 25 -10.01 8.91 -2.28
CA MET A 25 -10.93 9.70 -1.44
C MET A 25 -10.73 11.20 -1.55
N ASP A 26 -9.55 11.67 -1.91
CA ASP A 26 -9.29 13.09 -2.16
C ASP A 26 -9.83 13.49 -3.54
N ARG A 27 -11.10 13.89 -3.59
CA ARG A 27 -11.78 14.21 -4.84
C ARG A 27 -11.17 15.38 -5.60
N TYR A 28 -10.51 16.32 -4.90
CA TYR A 28 -9.82 17.43 -5.55
C TYR A 28 -8.57 16.96 -6.28
N LEU A 29 -7.69 16.25 -5.57
CA LEU A 29 -6.47 15.68 -6.17
C LEU A 29 -6.81 14.66 -7.25
N TRP A 30 -7.80 13.81 -7.02
CA TRP A 30 -8.26 12.84 -8.02
C TRP A 30 -8.70 13.50 -9.32
N ASN A 31 -9.53 14.55 -9.25
CA ASN A 31 -9.95 15.32 -10.42
C ASN A 31 -8.80 16.00 -11.14
N LEU A 32 -7.83 16.52 -10.41
CA LEU A 32 -6.63 17.12 -10.98
C LEU A 32 -5.78 16.07 -11.70
N GLN A 33 -5.59 14.92 -11.09
CA GLN A 33 -4.70 13.86 -11.56
C GLN A 33 -5.29 13.06 -12.72
N PHE A 34 -6.51 12.56 -12.58
CA PHE A 34 -7.17 11.62 -13.50
C PHE A 34 -8.51 12.09 -14.04
N GLY A 35 -9.19 13.05 -13.38
CA GLY A 35 -10.49 13.57 -13.79
C GLY A 35 -10.36 14.63 -14.90
N SER A 36 -10.91 15.82 -14.67
CA SER A 36 -11.02 16.87 -15.69
C SER A 36 -9.67 17.42 -16.18
N SER A 37 -8.69 17.55 -15.31
CA SER A 37 -7.38 18.10 -15.68
C SER A 37 -6.42 17.07 -16.28
N ARG A 38 -6.53 15.81 -15.89
CA ARG A 38 -5.78 14.66 -16.44
C ARG A 38 -4.26 14.89 -16.50
N ILE A 39 -3.67 15.45 -15.44
CA ILE A 39 -2.24 15.81 -15.47
C ILE A 39 -1.32 14.59 -15.58
N VAL A 40 -1.69 13.43 -14.98
CA VAL A 40 -0.88 12.21 -15.03
C VAL A 40 -0.94 11.57 -16.43
N PRO A 41 -2.12 11.30 -17.03
CA PRO A 41 -2.20 10.84 -18.41
C PRO A 41 -1.50 11.74 -19.43
N LYS A 42 -1.65 13.07 -19.28
CA LYS A 42 -0.97 14.03 -20.17
C LYS A 42 0.56 13.94 -20.06
N LYS A 43 1.08 13.76 -18.83
CA LYS A 43 2.52 13.57 -18.63
C LYS A 43 3.00 12.26 -19.22
N ARG A 44 2.26 11.16 -19.01
CA ARG A 44 2.56 9.89 -19.66
C ARG A 44 2.63 10.03 -21.17
N ALA A 45 1.64 10.68 -21.79
CA ALA A 45 1.59 10.93 -23.22
C ALA A 45 2.76 11.79 -23.74
N SER A 46 3.35 12.64 -22.89
CA SER A 46 4.56 13.42 -23.22
C SER A 46 5.88 12.69 -22.99
N GLY A 47 5.83 11.40 -22.63
CA GLY A 47 7.02 10.56 -22.47
C GLY A 47 7.53 10.39 -21.04
N ALA A 48 6.82 10.92 -20.01
CA ALA A 48 7.23 10.73 -18.63
C ALA A 48 7.28 9.23 -18.26
N PRO A 49 8.25 8.80 -17.43
CA PRO A 49 8.48 7.40 -17.09
C PRO A 49 7.48 6.88 -16.03
N ILE A 50 6.18 7.09 -16.30
CA ILE A 50 5.07 6.61 -15.47
C ILE A 50 4.31 5.58 -16.30
N ASP A 51 4.17 4.36 -15.83
CA ASP A 51 3.42 3.31 -16.55
C ASP A 51 2.37 2.62 -15.70
N GLY A 52 2.22 3.02 -14.44
CA GLY A 52 1.22 2.46 -13.55
C GLY A 52 0.61 3.46 -12.57
N VAL A 53 -0.49 3.05 -11.98
CA VAL A 53 -1.24 3.84 -10.99
C VAL A 53 -1.58 2.98 -9.80
N VAL A 54 -1.21 3.43 -8.61
CA VAL A 54 -1.65 2.86 -7.34
C VAL A 54 -2.85 3.67 -6.83
N VAL A 55 -4.01 3.06 -6.79
CA VAL A 55 -5.24 3.63 -6.22
C VAL A 55 -5.26 3.33 -4.72
N SER A 56 -5.04 4.35 -3.91
CA SER A 56 -4.96 4.27 -2.46
C SER A 56 -6.05 5.09 -1.78
N ALA A 57 -6.20 4.91 -0.46
CA ALA A 57 -7.21 5.60 0.35
C ALA A 57 -8.63 5.41 -0.21
N GLY A 58 -9.04 4.15 -0.31
CA GLY A 58 -10.35 3.73 -0.79
C GLY A 58 -10.28 2.90 -2.07
N ILE A 59 -11.30 2.08 -2.27
CA ILE A 59 -11.46 1.24 -3.46
C ILE A 59 -12.73 1.71 -4.19
N PRO A 60 -12.65 2.02 -5.49
CA PRO A 60 -13.82 2.41 -6.29
C PRO A 60 -14.87 1.29 -6.33
N GLU A 61 -16.12 1.65 -6.50
CA GLU A 61 -17.18 0.69 -6.80
C GLU A 61 -16.89 -0.05 -8.12
N LEU A 62 -17.46 -1.24 -8.30
CA LEU A 62 -17.10 -2.15 -9.39
C LEU A 62 -17.16 -1.45 -10.77
N ASP A 63 -18.26 -0.79 -11.09
CA ASP A 63 -18.44 -0.14 -12.40
C ASP A 63 -17.48 1.04 -12.59
N GLU A 64 -17.21 1.81 -11.51
CA GLU A 64 -16.25 2.91 -11.53
C GLU A 64 -14.83 2.38 -11.71
N ALA A 65 -14.48 1.27 -11.04
CA ALA A 65 -13.18 0.64 -11.17
C ALA A 65 -12.92 0.08 -12.57
N VAL A 66 -13.91 -0.58 -13.17
CA VAL A 66 -13.80 -1.10 -14.55
C VAL A 66 -13.56 0.05 -15.53
N ALA A 67 -14.38 1.10 -15.47
CA ALA A 67 -14.23 2.26 -16.34
C ALA A 67 -12.90 2.99 -16.13
N LEU A 68 -12.40 3.07 -14.88
CA LEU A 68 -11.11 3.62 -14.57
C LEU A 68 -9.98 2.80 -15.22
N ILE A 69 -9.99 1.49 -15.07
CA ILE A 69 -8.97 0.59 -15.61
C ILE A 69 -8.92 0.71 -17.15
N GLU A 70 -10.07 0.68 -17.80
CA GLU A 70 -10.16 0.86 -19.26
C GLU A 70 -9.60 2.21 -19.71
N SER A 71 -9.92 3.29 -18.97
CA SER A 71 -9.37 4.63 -19.26
C SER A 71 -7.85 4.69 -19.08
N LEU A 72 -7.32 4.11 -18.01
CA LEU A 72 -5.87 4.08 -17.74
C LEU A 72 -5.12 3.27 -18.80
N GLN A 73 -5.67 2.14 -19.23
CA GLN A 73 -5.11 1.33 -20.32
C GLN A 73 -5.03 2.15 -21.61
N ALA A 74 -6.11 2.87 -21.95
CA ALA A 74 -6.15 3.73 -23.14
C ALA A 74 -5.15 4.90 -23.08
N ASP A 75 -4.80 5.35 -21.86
CA ASP A 75 -3.80 6.39 -21.61
C ASP A 75 -2.34 5.89 -21.62
N GLY A 76 -2.12 4.60 -21.83
CA GLY A 76 -0.79 3.98 -21.78
C GLY A 76 -0.26 3.77 -20.38
N LEU A 77 -1.16 3.62 -19.39
CA LEU A 77 -0.89 3.27 -17.99
C LEU A 77 -1.40 1.84 -17.71
N PRO A 78 -0.70 0.79 -18.19
CA PRO A 78 -1.20 -0.57 -18.17
C PRO A 78 -1.24 -1.19 -16.77
N TYR A 79 -0.44 -0.70 -15.83
CA TYR A 79 -0.35 -1.29 -14.50
C TYR A 79 -1.26 -0.56 -13.52
N VAL A 80 -2.23 -1.28 -12.96
CA VAL A 80 -3.18 -0.73 -11.99
C VAL A 80 -3.10 -1.54 -10.71
N SER A 81 -2.82 -0.84 -9.62
CA SER A 81 -2.71 -1.40 -8.28
C SER A 81 -3.81 -0.82 -7.39
N PHE A 82 -4.37 -1.64 -6.50
CA PHE A 82 -5.27 -1.20 -5.45
C PHE A 82 -4.66 -1.48 -4.07
N LYS A 83 -4.85 -0.56 -3.12
CA LYS A 83 -4.37 -0.69 -1.73
C LYS A 83 -5.53 -0.86 -0.75
N PRO A 84 -6.09 -2.07 -0.62
CA PRO A 84 -7.10 -2.36 0.39
C PRO A 84 -6.48 -2.54 1.78
N GLY A 85 -7.19 -2.10 2.81
CA GLY A 85 -6.82 -2.28 4.22
C GLY A 85 -7.85 -3.06 5.03
N THR A 86 -8.88 -3.64 4.41
CA THR A 86 -9.89 -4.48 5.07
C THR A 86 -10.23 -5.70 4.23
N VAL A 87 -10.74 -6.76 4.89
CA VAL A 87 -11.19 -7.98 4.20
C VAL A 87 -12.23 -7.66 3.11
N ASP A 88 -13.18 -6.77 3.39
CA ASP A 88 -14.22 -6.41 2.42
C ASP A 88 -13.65 -5.66 1.21
N GLN A 89 -12.68 -4.77 1.42
CA GLN A 89 -11.99 -4.07 0.34
C GLN A 89 -11.16 -5.05 -0.52
N ILE A 90 -10.47 -6.02 0.08
CA ILE A 90 -9.75 -7.06 -0.68
C ILE A 90 -10.72 -7.85 -1.55
N ARG A 91 -11.85 -8.28 -1.01
CA ARG A 91 -12.91 -8.95 -1.77
C ARG A 91 -13.49 -8.08 -2.89
N GLN A 92 -13.56 -6.76 -2.68
CA GLN A 92 -13.95 -5.83 -3.74
C GLN A 92 -12.92 -5.82 -4.88
N VAL A 93 -11.63 -5.80 -4.58
CA VAL A 93 -10.56 -5.91 -5.59
C VAL A 93 -10.63 -7.25 -6.33
N VAL A 94 -10.92 -8.35 -5.64
CA VAL A 94 -11.15 -9.67 -6.27
C VAL A 94 -12.32 -9.62 -7.28
N ARG A 95 -13.42 -8.94 -6.93
CA ARG A 95 -14.54 -8.75 -7.88
C ARG A 95 -14.15 -7.91 -9.09
N ILE A 96 -13.39 -6.83 -8.87
CA ILE A 96 -12.85 -5.98 -9.93
C ILE A 96 -11.96 -6.78 -10.87
N ALA A 97 -11.01 -7.56 -10.32
CA ALA A 97 -10.10 -8.38 -11.11
C ALA A 97 -10.84 -9.38 -12.00
N LYS A 98 -11.88 -10.05 -11.46
CA LYS A 98 -12.71 -10.96 -12.24
C LYS A 98 -13.45 -10.26 -13.38
N ALA A 99 -13.93 -9.03 -13.15
CA ALA A 99 -14.67 -8.26 -14.16
C ALA A 99 -13.80 -7.78 -15.33
N VAL A 100 -12.51 -7.48 -15.05
CA VAL A 100 -11.59 -6.96 -16.08
C VAL A 100 -10.65 -8.02 -16.66
N SER A 101 -10.80 -9.29 -16.28
CA SER A 101 -9.98 -10.37 -16.83
C SER A 101 -9.98 -10.35 -18.37
N PRO A 102 -8.82 -10.50 -19.04
CA PRO A 102 -7.54 -10.96 -18.53
C PRO A 102 -6.54 -9.84 -18.09
N ILE A 103 -6.99 -8.61 -17.91
CA ILE A 103 -6.10 -7.53 -17.48
C ILE A 103 -5.51 -7.86 -16.10
N THR A 104 -4.18 -7.84 -15.98
CA THR A 104 -3.50 -8.06 -14.71
C THR A 104 -3.67 -6.84 -13.79
N ILE A 105 -4.06 -7.10 -12.56
CA ILE A 105 -4.20 -6.11 -11.49
C ILE A 105 -3.31 -6.50 -10.32
N MET A 106 -2.72 -5.52 -9.66
CA MET A 106 -1.99 -5.71 -8.41
C MET A 106 -2.90 -5.37 -7.22
N VAL A 107 -2.90 -6.22 -6.21
CA VAL A 107 -3.51 -5.96 -4.92
C VAL A 107 -2.41 -5.82 -3.87
N GLN A 108 -2.21 -4.60 -3.36
CA GLN A 108 -1.25 -4.28 -2.32
C GLN A 108 -1.99 -4.27 -0.98
N VAL A 109 -2.09 -5.43 -0.32
CA VAL A 109 -2.75 -5.55 0.98
C VAL A 109 -1.93 -4.82 2.02
N GLU A 110 -2.53 -3.84 2.71
CA GLU A 110 -1.86 -2.99 3.68
C GLU A 110 -2.46 -3.19 5.08
N GLY A 111 -1.65 -3.69 6.01
CA GLY A 111 -2.05 -3.95 7.39
C GLY A 111 -1.95 -2.74 8.31
N GLY A 112 -2.37 -2.93 9.57
CA GLY A 112 -2.30 -1.94 10.63
C GLY A 112 -0.88 -1.58 11.08
N GLU A 113 0.11 -2.34 10.65
CA GLU A 113 1.53 -2.12 10.91
C GLU A 113 2.18 -1.12 9.92
N ALA A 114 1.42 -0.64 8.93
CA ALA A 114 1.93 0.28 7.93
C ALA A 114 2.21 1.66 8.52
N GLY A 115 3.36 2.25 8.21
CA GLY A 115 3.68 3.64 8.55
C GLY A 115 2.84 4.63 7.75
N GLY A 116 2.47 5.76 8.35
CA GLY A 116 1.55 6.72 7.76
C GLY A 116 0.09 6.30 7.92
N HIS A 117 -0.74 6.49 6.89
CA HIS A 117 -2.11 5.96 6.90
C HIS A 117 -2.08 4.44 6.98
N HIS A 118 -2.88 3.86 7.87
CA HIS A 118 -2.85 2.43 8.15
C HIS A 118 -4.25 1.83 8.30
N SER A 119 -4.33 0.50 8.22
CA SER A 119 -5.53 -0.28 8.51
C SER A 119 -5.72 -0.47 10.01
N TRP A 120 -6.87 -0.97 10.40
CA TRP A 120 -7.17 -1.46 11.75
C TRP A 120 -7.01 -2.97 11.90
N GLU A 121 -6.83 -3.67 10.78
CA GLU A 121 -6.66 -5.12 10.75
C GLU A 121 -5.17 -5.45 10.56
N ALA A 122 -4.68 -6.49 11.25
CA ALA A 122 -3.32 -6.94 11.07
C ALA A 122 -3.11 -7.52 9.66
N LEU A 123 -1.93 -7.32 9.07
CA LEU A 123 -1.61 -7.80 7.73
C LEU A 123 -1.82 -9.31 7.59
N ASP A 124 -1.35 -10.07 8.57
CA ASP A 124 -1.46 -11.53 8.57
C ASP A 124 -2.92 -12.00 8.60
N ASP A 125 -3.78 -11.32 9.38
CA ASP A 125 -5.22 -11.62 9.45
C ASP A 125 -5.93 -11.34 8.13
N LEU A 126 -5.61 -10.20 7.50
CA LEU A 126 -6.12 -9.84 6.18
C LEU A 126 -5.77 -10.89 5.13
N LEU A 127 -4.50 -11.30 5.11
CA LEU A 127 -4.00 -12.31 4.18
C LEU A 127 -4.63 -13.68 4.46
N ALA A 128 -4.62 -14.15 5.72
CA ALA A 128 -5.21 -15.44 6.07
C ALA A 128 -6.69 -15.54 5.69
N ALA A 129 -7.46 -14.45 5.86
CA ALA A 129 -8.88 -14.42 5.56
C ALA A 129 -9.21 -14.39 4.06
N THR A 130 -8.28 -13.94 3.21
CA THR A 130 -8.58 -13.64 1.79
C THR A 130 -7.68 -14.35 0.80
N TYR A 131 -6.64 -15.02 1.25
CA TYR A 131 -5.61 -15.63 0.38
C TYR A 131 -6.18 -16.55 -0.69
N ALA A 132 -7.08 -17.47 -0.30
CA ALA A 132 -7.67 -18.41 -1.24
C ALA A 132 -8.52 -17.70 -2.32
N GLU A 133 -9.23 -16.63 -1.93
CA GLU A 133 -10.05 -15.86 -2.86
C GLU A 133 -9.18 -15.08 -3.87
N VAL A 134 -8.06 -14.52 -3.41
CA VAL A 134 -7.08 -13.82 -4.25
C VAL A 134 -6.41 -14.81 -5.21
N ARG A 135 -5.93 -15.95 -4.71
CA ARG A 135 -5.24 -16.96 -5.52
C ARG A 135 -6.16 -17.73 -6.48
N ALA A 136 -7.47 -17.59 -6.34
CA ALA A 136 -8.43 -18.08 -7.33
C ALA A 136 -8.58 -17.16 -8.56
N CYS A 137 -7.85 -16.05 -8.61
CA CYS A 137 -7.84 -15.09 -9.71
C CYS A 137 -6.45 -15.08 -10.36
N ASP A 138 -6.32 -15.67 -11.54
CA ASP A 138 -5.05 -15.80 -12.27
C ASP A 138 -4.45 -14.45 -12.69
N ASN A 139 -5.27 -13.40 -12.73
CA ASN A 139 -4.86 -12.05 -13.10
C ASN A 139 -4.64 -11.12 -11.90
N LEU A 140 -4.55 -11.64 -10.66
CA LEU A 140 -4.19 -10.88 -9.47
C LEU A 140 -2.74 -11.16 -9.05
N VAL A 141 -1.96 -10.09 -8.94
CA VAL A 141 -0.64 -10.08 -8.31
C VAL A 141 -0.80 -9.62 -6.86
N LEU A 142 -0.41 -10.46 -5.91
CA LEU A 142 -0.55 -10.19 -4.47
C LEU A 142 0.73 -9.61 -3.88
N VAL A 143 0.63 -8.40 -3.34
CA VAL A 143 1.71 -7.72 -2.64
C VAL A 143 1.31 -7.48 -1.18
N ALA A 144 2.18 -7.82 -0.25
CA ALA A 144 1.99 -7.59 1.18
C ALA A 144 2.72 -6.32 1.62
N GLY A 145 2.05 -5.46 2.40
CA GLY A 145 2.59 -4.19 2.92
C GLY A 145 2.17 -3.91 4.35
N GLY A 146 3.09 -3.33 5.11
CA GLY A 146 2.92 -3.00 6.52
C GLY A 146 3.91 -3.73 7.41
N GLY A 147 4.73 -2.98 8.16
CA GLY A 147 5.69 -3.54 9.11
C GLY A 147 6.84 -4.36 8.50
N ILE A 148 7.01 -4.37 7.19
CA ILE A 148 8.06 -5.14 6.51
C ILE A 148 9.30 -4.26 6.40
N GLY A 149 10.19 -4.39 7.39
CA GLY A 149 11.41 -3.57 7.50
C GLY A 149 12.72 -4.36 7.50
N THR A 150 12.68 -5.70 7.49
CA THR A 150 13.85 -6.56 7.50
C THR A 150 13.83 -7.58 6.37
N PRO A 151 15.00 -8.07 5.91
CA PRO A 151 15.08 -9.13 4.90
C PRO A 151 14.36 -10.40 5.31
N GLU A 152 14.46 -10.78 6.59
CA GLU A 152 13.84 -11.98 7.15
C GLU A 152 12.32 -11.90 7.03
N ARG A 153 11.73 -10.76 7.45
CA ARG A 153 10.28 -10.57 7.36
C ARG A 153 9.79 -10.56 5.90
N ALA A 154 10.57 -9.97 5.00
CA ALA A 154 10.27 -10.02 3.57
C ALA A 154 10.32 -11.46 3.02
N ALA A 155 11.34 -12.23 3.41
CA ALA A 155 11.50 -13.63 3.02
C ALA A 155 10.35 -14.51 3.54
N ASP A 156 9.87 -14.27 4.75
CA ASP A 156 8.72 -14.99 5.33
C ASP A 156 7.45 -14.82 4.48
N TYR A 157 7.17 -13.61 4.01
CA TYR A 157 6.02 -13.37 3.12
C TYR A 157 6.22 -13.98 1.73
N ILE A 158 7.38 -13.79 1.12
CA ILE A 158 7.66 -14.32 -0.22
C ILE A 158 7.64 -15.86 -0.23
N SER A 159 8.15 -16.50 0.84
CA SER A 159 8.11 -17.96 0.96
C SER A 159 6.75 -18.52 1.43
N GLY A 160 5.91 -17.68 2.04
CA GLY A 160 4.65 -18.07 2.64
C GLY A 160 4.77 -18.62 4.08
N GLN A 161 5.97 -18.63 4.67
CA GLN A 161 6.21 -19.19 6.01
C GLN A 161 5.54 -18.40 7.12
N TRP A 162 5.22 -17.11 6.89
CA TRP A 162 4.44 -16.29 7.82
C TRP A 162 3.15 -16.99 8.29
N ALA A 163 2.51 -17.80 7.43
CA ALA A 163 1.25 -18.46 7.69
C ALA A 163 1.37 -19.60 8.73
N HIS A 164 2.57 -20.12 8.97
CA HIS A 164 2.80 -21.19 9.94
C HIS A 164 2.44 -20.78 11.37
N ALA A 165 2.59 -19.51 11.73
CA ALA A 165 2.19 -18.97 13.03
C ALA A 165 0.69 -19.15 13.31
N TYR A 166 -0.11 -19.30 12.25
CA TYR A 166 -1.56 -19.52 12.29
C TYR A 166 -1.96 -21.00 12.07
N GLY A 167 -0.98 -21.90 11.99
CA GLY A 167 -1.24 -23.31 11.69
C GLY A 167 -1.69 -23.56 10.25
N LEU A 168 -1.42 -22.62 9.34
CA LEU A 168 -1.76 -22.69 7.92
C LEU A 168 -0.57 -23.20 7.10
N PRO A 169 -0.80 -23.75 5.89
CA PRO A 169 0.28 -24.11 4.96
C PRO A 169 1.00 -22.87 4.45
N ASP A 170 2.09 -23.07 3.68
CA ASP A 170 2.76 -21.97 3.00
C ASP A 170 1.78 -21.14 2.16
N MET A 171 1.82 -19.83 2.37
CA MET A 171 0.98 -18.85 1.65
C MET A 171 1.87 -17.75 1.03
N PRO A 172 2.64 -18.06 -0.02
CA PRO A 172 3.55 -17.11 -0.64
C PRO A 172 2.80 -15.94 -1.27
N VAL A 173 3.37 -14.74 -1.13
CA VAL A 173 2.96 -13.55 -1.88
C VAL A 173 3.89 -13.31 -3.07
N ASP A 174 3.45 -12.54 -4.06
CA ASP A 174 4.24 -12.27 -5.27
C ASP A 174 5.26 -11.13 -5.06
N GLY A 175 5.03 -10.29 -4.04
CA GLY A 175 5.89 -9.18 -3.70
C GLY A 175 5.63 -8.62 -2.31
N VAL A 176 6.54 -7.76 -1.85
CA VAL A 176 6.39 -7.01 -0.60
C VAL A 176 6.59 -5.52 -0.85
N LEU A 177 5.86 -4.70 -0.09
CA LEU A 177 5.98 -3.24 -0.12
C LEU A 177 6.81 -2.79 1.10
N ILE A 178 7.93 -2.13 0.84
CA ILE A 178 8.83 -1.60 1.86
C ILE A 178 8.68 -0.07 1.86
N GLY A 179 8.07 0.48 2.91
CA GLY A 179 7.82 1.92 3.06
C GLY A 179 8.83 2.60 3.98
N THR A 180 8.53 2.65 5.27
CA THR A 180 9.30 3.40 6.29
C THR A 180 10.77 3.01 6.34
N ALA A 181 11.11 1.72 6.18
CA ALA A 181 12.50 1.28 6.16
C ALA A 181 13.29 1.88 4.99
N ALA A 182 12.69 2.04 3.82
CA ALA A 182 13.33 2.70 2.67
C ALA A 182 13.65 4.18 2.93
N MET A 183 12.87 4.87 3.78
CA MET A 183 13.14 6.27 4.16
C MET A 183 14.45 6.44 4.93
N THR A 184 14.98 5.37 5.56
CA THR A 184 16.24 5.38 6.32
C THR A 184 17.46 5.07 5.46
N ALA A 185 17.27 4.67 4.20
CA ALA A 185 18.37 4.39 3.27
C ALA A 185 19.26 5.63 3.08
N LYS A 186 20.56 5.43 2.83
CA LYS A 186 21.50 6.54 2.65
C LYS A 186 21.11 7.43 1.48
N GLU A 187 20.60 6.82 0.42
CA GLU A 187 20.18 7.44 -0.84
C GLU A 187 18.86 8.19 -0.73
N ALA A 188 18.02 7.86 0.28
CA ALA A 188 16.74 8.55 0.46
C ALA A 188 16.93 10.02 0.80
N HIS A 189 16.08 10.89 0.26
CA HIS A 189 16.11 12.35 0.51
C HIS A 189 15.50 12.76 1.87
N THR A 190 15.13 11.80 2.71
CA THR A 190 14.71 12.05 4.10
C THR A 190 15.83 12.75 4.87
N SER A 191 15.49 13.80 5.65
CA SER A 191 16.51 14.54 6.41
C SER A 191 17.25 13.64 7.40
N PRO A 192 18.54 13.93 7.69
CA PRO A 192 19.34 13.14 8.64
C PRO A 192 18.67 13.01 10.01
N GLU A 193 18.02 14.06 10.49
CA GLU A 193 17.33 14.07 11.80
C GLU A 193 16.16 13.10 11.80
N VAL A 194 15.34 13.09 10.74
CA VAL A 194 14.21 12.16 10.59
C VAL A 194 14.71 10.73 10.45
N LYS A 195 15.77 10.47 9.68
CA LYS A 195 16.39 9.14 9.59
C LYS A 195 16.83 8.63 10.96
N GLN A 196 17.51 9.50 11.74
CA GLN A 196 17.94 9.13 13.08
C GLN A 196 16.76 8.86 14.03
N LEU A 197 15.70 9.64 13.93
CA LEU A 197 14.49 9.45 14.71
C LEU A 197 13.84 8.11 14.36
N LEU A 198 13.65 7.80 13.09
CA LEU A 198 13.11 6.52 12.60
C LEU A 198 13.91 5.32 13.12
N VAL A 199 15.25 5.39 13.07
CA VAL A 199 16.12 4.29 13.54
C VAL A 199 16.07 4.12 15.07
N LYS A 200 15.88 5.21 15.82
CA LYS A 200 15.86 5.18 17.29
C LYS A 200 14.49 4.84 17.86
N THR A 201 13.42 5.04 17.10
CA THR A 201 12.05 4.79 17.57
C THR A 201 11.80 3.30 17.68
N PRO A 202 11.46 2.76 18.87
CA PRO A 202 11.23 1.33 19.05
C PRO A 202 10.05 0.81 18.22
N GLY A 203 9.05 1.64 17.98
CA GLY A 203 7.84 1.25 17.28
C GLY A 203 6.90 0.40 18.13
N ILE A 204 5.92 -0.21 17.51
CA ILE A 204 4.96 -1.10 18.15
C ILE A 204 5.68 -2.43 18.46
N PRO A 205 5.70 -2.91 19.72
CA PRO A 205 6.29 -4.20 20.04
C PRO A 205 5.57 -5.33 19.30
N THR A 206 6.33 -6.21 18.67
CA THR A 206 5.79 -7.36 17.90
C THR A 206 5.18 -8.44 18.77
N ASP A 207 5.50 -8.45 20.07
CA ASP A 207 4.97 -9.35 21.10
C ASP A 207 3.89 -8.69 21.98
N ALA A 208 3.51 -7.45 21.67
CA ALA A 208 2.46 -6.75 22.41
C ALA A 208 1.14 -7.52 22.26
N LYS A 209 0.59 -7.95 23.41
CA LYS A 209 -0.75 -8.52 23.46
C LYS A 209 -1.73 -7.40 23.76
N SER A 210 -2.84 -7.38 23.02
CA SER A 210 -3.94 -6.50 23.39
C SER A 210 -4.58 -7.00 24.69
N ASP A 211 -4.71 -6.10 25.66
CA ASP A 211 -5.53 -6.35 26.85
C ASP A 211 -7.04 -6.23 26.56
N ASP A 212 -7.40 -5.83 25.35
CA ASP A 212 -8.78 -5.72 24.92
C ASP A 212 -9.31 -7.09 24.49
N VAL A 213 -10.18 -7.65 25.32
CA VAL A 213 -10.84 -8.95 25.09
C VAL A 213 -11.69 -8.96 23.81
N PHE A 214 -12.13 -7.79 23.34
CA PHE A 214 -12.98 -7.64 22.15
C PHE A 214 -12.17 -7.35 20.87
N ALA A 215 -10.90 -7.02 21.01
CA ALA A 215 -9.99 -6.76 19.89
C ALA A 215 -8.60 -7.37 20.13
N PRO A 216 -8.49 -8.69 20.24
CA PRO A 216 -7.21 -9.36 20.54
C PRO A 216 -6.14 -9.11 19.47
N GLN A 217 -6.54 -8.76 18.25
CA GLN A 217 -5.64 -8.40 17.13
C GLN A 217 -5.16 -6.95 17.17
N ALA A 218 -5.75 -6.10 18.00
CA ALA A 218 -5.34 -4.68 18.13
C ALA A 218 -3.92 -4.49 18.70
N ALA A 219 -3.20 -5.57 18.99
CA ALA A 219 -1.81 -5.52 19.44
C ALA A 219 -0.83 -5.03 18.34
N HIS A 220 -1.27 -4.99 17.09
CA HIS A 220 -0.43 -4.61 15.95
C HIS A 220 -0.63 -3.18 15.47
N TRP A 221 -1.48 -2.41 16.11
CA TRP A 221 -1.75 -1.02 15.78
C TRP A 221 -2.03 -0.18 17.04
N VAL A 222 -1.86 1.14 16.90
CA VAL A 222 -2.12 2.11 17.99
C VAL A 222 -3.45 2.81 17.69
N PRO A 223 -4.44 2.74 18.60
CA PRO A 223 -5.71 3.45 18.41
C PRO A 223 -5.51 4.97 18.28
N SER A 224 -6.39 5.62 17.53
CA SER A 224 -6.37 7.08 17.35
C SER A 224 -6.34 7.81 18.70
N GLY A 225 -5.46 8.80 18.81
CA GLY A 225 -5.23 9.58 20.03
C GLY A 225 -4.40 8.85 21.10
N LYS A 226 -3.78 7.72 20.76
CA LYS A 226 -2.85 6.97 21.63
C LYS A 226 -1.44 6.98 21.08
N SER A 227 -0.50 6.58 21.93
CA SER A 227 0.92 6.51 21.58
C SER A 227 1.56 5.28 22.23
N VAL A 228 2.43 4.62 21.49
CA VAL A 228 3.20 3.45 21.93
C VAL A 228 4.57 3.47 21.25
N GLY A 229 5.63 3.24 22.03
CA GLY A 229 6.99 3.06 21.49
C GLY A 229 7.54 4.22 20.69
N GLY A 230 7.12 5.47 21.00
CA GLY A 230 7.53 6.67 20.27
C GLY A 230 6.77 6.93 18.99
N MET A 231 5.66 6.22 18.79
CA MET A 231 4.72 6.46 17.69
C MET A 231 3.36 6.85 18.27
N SER A 232 2.72 7.85 17.70
CA SER A 232 1.35 8.24 17.98
C SER A 232 0.44 7.96 16.78
N SER A 233 -0.84 7.74 17.04
CA SER A 233 -1.87 7.65 16.01
C SER A 233 -2.84 8.81 16.16
N GLY A 234 -3.13 9.48 15.06
CA GLY A 234 -4.08 10.59 14.99
C GLY A 234 -4.98 10.47 13.77
N LEU A 235 -5.91 11.40 13.63
CA LEU A 235 -6.75 11.50 12.42
C LEU A 235 -6.16 12.50 11.45
N SER A 236 -5.94 12.08 10.21
CA SER A 236 -5.56 12.96 9.12
C SER A 236 -6.73 13.86 8.68
N HIS A 237 -6.46 14.84 7.82
CA HIS A 237 -7.51 15.67 7.19
C HIS A 237 -8.50 14.86 6.32
N LEU A 238 -8.16 13.63 5.98
CA LEU A 238 -9.06 12.68 5.29
C LEU A 238 -9.90 11.83 6.25
N HIS A 239 -9.85 12.13 7.55
CA HIS A 239 -10.51 11.35 8.61
C HIS A 239 -10.10 9.87 8.63
N ALA A 240 -8.87 9.57 8.22
CA ALA A 240 -8.25 8.24 8.30
C ALA A 240 -7.15 8.26 9.35
N ASP A 241 -6.95 7.14 10.04
CA ASP A 241 -5.89 7.00 11.03
C ASP A 241 -4.51 7.07 10.36
N ILE A 242 -3.61 7.81 10.99
CA ILE A 242 -2.24 8.02 10.51
C ILE A 242 -1.26 7.93 11.66
N TYR A 243 -0.15 7.21 11.45
CA TYR A 243 0.96 7.19 12.39
C TYR A 243 1.90 8.37 12.19
N GLU A 244 2.30 8.95 13.32
CA GLU A 244 3.29 10.02 13.43
C GLU A 244 4.39 9.61 14.40
N LEU A 245 5.62 10.08 14.15
CA LEU A 245 6.72 9.92 15.08
C LEU A 245 6.65 11.00 16.16
N GLU A 246 6.81 10.59 17.41
CA GLU A 246 6.97 11.53 18.54
C GLU A 246 8.41 12.05 18.60
N ASN A 247 8.58 13.36 18.65
CA ASN A 247 9.88 14.06 18.76
C ASN A 247 9.94 15.00 19.96
#